data_681992f7ee92d66b4236e342f822b83e
#
_entry.id   681992f7ee92d66b4236e342f822b83e
#
_cell.length_a   1.000
_cell.length_b   1.000
_cell.length_c   1.000
_cell.angle_alpha   90.00
_cell.angle_beta   90.00
_cell.angle_gamma   90.00
#
_symmetry.space_group_name_H-M   'P 1'
#
loop_
_entity.id
_entity.type
_entity.pdbx_description
1 polymer ?
#
loop_
_entity_poly.entity_id
_entity_poly.type
_entity_poly.pdbx_seq_one_letter_code
_entity_poly.pdbx_strand_id
1 'polypeptide(L)'
;MSAHRLSLPARLTRHAVLIVTGGMMLLPFVWMISLSLKPPGEIFHGGFSLLPDRWNAWENYTTALTAAPLPRFMLNGVAVCAAILALQILFCAPAAYALAKLNFRGREVVFGLVLVALLIPHQVLALPLFILGYQLGLLNSYAA
;
A
#
# COMPACT_ATOMS: atom_id res chain seq x y z
N MET A 1 1.02 -23.46 28.81
CA MET A 1 0.12 -22.39 28.40
C MET A 1 -1.18 -23.04 27.91
N SER A 2 -2.23 -23.05 28.74
CA SER A 2 -3.54 -23.64 28.39
C SER A 2 -4.22 -22.74 27.37
N ALA A 3 -4.39 -23.23 26.15
CA ALA A 3 -5.19 -22.58 25.14
C ALA A 3 -6.64 -22.46 25.66
N HIS A 4 -7.02 -21.28 26.10
CA HIS A 4 -8.39 -20.98 26.51
C HIS A 4 -9.29 -21.23 25.30
N ARG A 5 -9.95 -22.38 25.26
CA ARG A 5 -10.94 -22.71 24.24
C ARG A 5 -12.11 -21.75 24.43
N LEU A 6 -12.18 -20.74 23.57
CA LEU A 6 -13.32 -19.81 23.56
C LEU A 6 -14.63 -20.60 23.44
N SER A 7 -15.64 -20.18 24.17
CA SER A 7 -17.00 -20.75 24.07
C SER A 7 -17.53 -20.56 22.62
N LEU A 8 -18.41 -21.45 22.20
CA LEU A 8 -18.99 -21.41 20.85
C LEU A 8 -19.55 -20.01 20.48
N PRO A 9 -20.35 -19.34 21.35
CA PRO A 9 -20.86 -18.00 21.04
C PRO A 9 -19.74 -16.97 20.85
N ALA A 10 -18.69 -17.01 21.68
CA ALA A 10 -17.55 -16.08 21.52
C ALA A 10 -16.78 -16.28 20.20
N ARG A 11 -16.72 -17.52 19.71
CA ARG A 11 -16.13 -17.82 18.40
C ARG A 11 -17.00 -17.28 17.26
N LEU A 12 -18.32 -17.46 17.33
CA LEU A 12 -19.28 -16.96 16.34
C LEU A 12 -19.25 -15.43 16.29
N THR A 13 -19.29 -14.75 17.44
CA THR A 13 -19.20 -13.29 17.50
C THR A 13 -17.90 -12.78 16.88
N ARG A 14 -16.77 -13.41 17.22
CA ARG A 14 -15.48 -13.04 16.61
C ARG A 14 -15.48 -13.19 15.09
N HIS A 15 -16.00 -14.29 14.56
CA HIS A 15 -16.07 -14.48 13.12
C HIS A 15 -17.04 -13.50 12.46
N ALA A 16 -18.18 -13.20 13.07
CA ALA A 16 -19.11 -12.20 12.57
C ALA A 16 -18.44 -10.82 12.50
N VAL A 17 -17.75 -10.39 13.53
CA VAL A 17 -17.01 -9.12 13.55
C VAL A 17 -15.94 -9.10 12.45
N LEU A 18 -15.16 -10.17 12.28
CA LEU A 18 -14.13 -10.26 11.26
C LEU A 18 -14.71 -10.20 9.84
N ILE A 19 -15.83 -10.90 9.60
CA ILE A 19 -16.51 -10.89 8.28
C ILE A 19 -17.05 -9.49 7.98
N VAL A 20 -17.71 -8.85 8.95
CA VAL A 20 -18.26 -7.50 8.76
C VAL A 20 -17.14 -6.48 8.51
N THR A 21 -16.09 -6.50 9.34
CA THR A 21 -14.96 -5.59 9.19
C THR A 21 -14.22 -5.83 7.87
N GLY A 22 -13.98 -7.11 7.53
CA GLY A 22 -13.37 -7.48 6.25
C GLY A 22 -14.22 -7.06 5.05
N GLY A 23 -15.54 -7.25 5.13
CA GLY A 23 -16.50 -6.78 4.11
C GLY A 23 -16.46 -5.27 3.94
N MET A 24 -16.44 -4.50 5.04
CA MET A 24 -16.30 -3.04 4.98
C MET A 24 -14.98 -2.61 4.30
N MET A 25 -13.88 -3.31 4.57
CA MET A 25 -12.60 -3.02 3.92
C MET A 25 -12.59 -3.33 2.43
N LEU A 26 -13.45 -4.24 1.97
CA LEU A 26 -13.57 -4.57 0.54
C LEU A 26 -14.50 -3.61 -0.22
N LEU A 27 -15.36 -2.86 0.45
CA LEU A 27 -16.30 -1.93 -0.20
C LEU A 27 -15.65 -0.95 -1.19
N PRO A 28 -14.54 -0.26 -0.87
CA PRO A 28 -13.92 0.65 -1.82
C PRO A 28 -13.39 -0.07 -3.06
N PHE A 29 -12.94 -1.30 -2.95
CA PHE A 29 -12.47 -2.09 -4.10
C PHE A 29 -13.65 -2.55 -4.98
N VAL A 30 -14.75 -3.00 -4.37
CA VAL A 30 -15.98 -3.35 -5.09
C VAL A 30 -16.53 -2.14 -5.83
N TRP A 31 -16.52 -0.97 -5.17
CA TRP A 31 -16.93 0.29 -5.77
C TRP A 31 -16.02 0.68 -6.96
N MET A 32 -14.72 0.58 -6.81
CA MET A 32 -13.75 0.87 -7.87
C MET A 32 -13.97 -0.05 -9.10
N ILE A 33 -14.20 -1.35 -8.87
CA ILE A 33 -14.51 -2.30 -9.93
C ILE A 33 -15.83 -1.91 -10.60
N SER A 34 -16.86 -1.61 -9.82
CA SER A 34 -18.15 -1.17 -10.33
C SER A 34 -18.00 0.05 -11.26
N LEU A 35 -17.29 1.08 -10.82
CA LEU A 35 -17.05 2.28 -11.61
C LEU A 35 -16.28 2.00 -12.91
N SER A 36 -15.33 1.07 -12.89
CA SER A 36 -14.56 0.73 -14.09
C SER A 36 -15.38 0.08 -15.21
N LEU A 37 -16.56 -0.43 -14.86
CA LEU A 37 -17.48 -1.09 -15.80
C LEU A 37 -18.53 -0.15 -16.39
N LYS A 38 -18.65 1.08 -15.83
CA LYS A 38 -19.69 2.08 -16.20
C LYS A 38 -19.20 3.05 -17.28
N PRO A 39 -20.11 3.54 -18.13
CA PRO A 39 -19.79 4.65 -19.02
C PRO A 39 -19.61 5.95 -18.21
N PRO A 40 -18.81 6.93 -18.71
CA PRO A 40 -18.51 8.19 -18.00
C PRO A 40 -19.78 8.97 -17.59
N GLY A 41 -20.82 8.96 -18.41
CA GLY A 41 -22.08 9.64 -18.11
C GLY A 41 -22.82 9.06 -16.88
N GLU A 42 -22.73 7.76 -16.67
CA GLU A 42 -23.36 7.11 -15.50
C GLU A 42 -22.55 7.39 -14.21
N ILE A 43 -21.23 7.54 -14.33
CA ILE A 43 -20.33 7.82 -13.17
C ILE A 43 -20.63 9.21 -12.59
N PHE A 44 -20.81 10.22 -13.45
CA PHE A 44 -20.92 11.62 -13.03
C PHE A 44 -22.35 12.12 -12.84
N HIS A 45 -23.33 11.49 -13.49
CA HIS A 45 -24.74 11.92 -13.48
C HIS A 45 -25.70 10.85 -12.95
N GLY A 46 -25.21 9.63 -12.72
CA GLY A 46 -25.99 8.53 -12.15
C GLY A 46 -26.11 8.61 -10.63
N GLY A 47 -27.18 8.01 -10.10
CA GLY A 47 -27.30 7.76 -8.66
C GLY A 47 -26.33 6.68 -8.17
N PHE A 48 -26.35 6.43 -6.86
CA PHE A 48 -25.57 5.33 -6.28
C PHE A 48 -26.10 3.98 -6.78
N SER A 49 -25.33 3.30 -7.58
CA SER A 49 -25.59 1.95 -8.09
C SER A 49 -24.30 1.13 -8.08
N LEU A 50 -24.35 -0.11 -7.62
CA LEU A 50 -23.20 -1.02 -7.68
C LEU A 50 -23.08 -1.71 -9.04
N LEU A 51 -24.19 -1.89 -9.75
CA LEU A 51 -24.20 -2.50 -11.08
C LEU A 51 -24.34 -1.41 -12.14
N PRO A 52 -23.63 -1.53 -13.28
CA PRO A 52 -23.80 -0.62 -14.38
C PRO A 52 -25.15 -0.83 -15.06
N ASP A 53 -25.84 0.25 -15.40
CA ASP A 53 -27.03 0.21 -16.26
C ASP A 53 -26.63 -0.19 -17.69
N ARG A 54 -25.43 0.25 -18.09
CA ARG A 54 -24.81 -0.08 -19.36
C ARG A 54 -23.36 -0.52 -19.19
N TRP A 55 -23.04 -1.69 -19.71
CA TRP A 55 -21.67 -2.23 -19.65
C TRP A 55 -20.75 -1.51 -20.64
N ASN A 56 -19.71 -0.86 -20.15
CA ASN A 56 -18.71 -0.13 -20.95
C ASN A 56 -17.26 -0.57 -20.68
N ALA A 57 -17.09 -1.74 -20.08
CA ALA A 57 -15.77 -2.23 -19.66
C ALA A 57 -14.75 -2.25 -20.82
N TRP A 58 -15.15 -2.81 -21.96
CA TRP A 58 -14.24 -2.94 -23.10
C TRP A 58 -13.68 -1.59 -23.56
N GLU A 59 -14.54 -0.61 -23.74
CA GLU A 59 -14.16 0.74 -24.16
C GLU A 59 -13.30 1.45 -23.12
N ASN A 60 -13.69 1.35 -21.83
CA ASN A 60 -12.92 1.95 -20.73
C ASN A 60 -11.50 1.40 -20.66
N TYR A 61 -11.33 0.08 -20.70
CA TYR A 61 -10.01 -0.56 -20.62
C TYR A 61 -9.17 -0.36 -21.89
N THR A 62 -9.77 -0.44 -23.08
CA THR A 62 -9.05 -0.18 -24.32
C THR A 62 -8.59 1.28 -24.37
N THR A 63 -9.45 2.23 -24.02
CA THR A 63 -9.09 3.65 -23.94
C THR A 63 -7.99 3.88 -22.92
N ALA A 64 -8.06 3.30 -21.73
CA ALA A 64 -7.02 3.45 -20.71
C ALA A 64 -5.65 2.91 -21.19
N LEU A 65 -5.64 1.80 -21.91
CA LEU A 65 -4.41 1.19 -22.41
C LEU A 65 -3.81 1.90 -23.64
N THR A 66 -4.64 2.62 -24.41
CA THR A 66 -4.22 3.27 -25.66
C THR A 66 -3.99 4.78 -25.52
N ALA A 67 -4.75 5.45 -24.64
CA ALA A 67 -4.63 6.90 -24.44
C ALA A 67 -3.34 7.31 -23.67
N ALA A 68 -2.75 6.39 -22.92
CA ALA A 68 -1.50 6.61 -22.19
C ALA A 68 -0.67 5.33 -22.18
N PRO A 69 0.67 5.42 -22.04
CA PRO A 69 1.55 4.25 -21.93
C PRO A 69 1.40 3.55 -20.55
N LEU A 70 0.16 3.24 -20.16
CA LEU A 70 -0.20 2.67 -18.87
C LEU A 70 0.58 1.39 -18.53
N PRO A 71 0.76 0.42 -19.46
CA PRO A 71 1.56 -0.76 -19.17
C PRO A 71 3.00 -0.44 -18.76
N ARG A 72 3.61 0.57 -19.41
CA ARG A 72 4.96 1.05 -19.05
C ARG A 72 4.97 1.65 -17.65
N PHE A 73 3.98 2.45 -17.29
CA PHE A 73 3.89 3.03 -15.95
C PHE A 73 3.71 1.95 -14.89
N MET A 74 2.91 0.93 -15.17
CA MET A 74 2.74 -0.22 -14.27
C MET A 74 4.04 -1.00 -14.10
N LEU A 75 4.76 -1.29 -15.18
CA LEU A 75 6.06 -1.98 -15.13
C LEU A 75 7.09 -1.15 -14.35
N ASN A 76 7.14 0.15 -14.56
CA ASN A 76 8.00 1.05 -13.79
C ASN A 76 7.67 0.99 -12.29
N GLY A 77 6.38 1.05 -11.94
CA GLY A 77 5.93 0.91 -10.56
C GLY A 77 6.35 -0.42 -9.94
N VAL A 78 6.15 -1.52 -10.65
CA VAL A 78 6.59 -2.86 -10.19
C VAL A 78 8.11 -2.92 -10.00
N ALA A 79 8.89 -2.37 -10.94
CA ALA A 79 10.34 -2.35 -10.85
C ALA A 79 10.84 -1.56 -9.62
N VAL A 80 10.27 -0.37 -9.39
CA VAL A 80 10.60 0.46 -8.22
C VAL A 80 10.20 -0.24 -6.92
N CYS A 81 8.99 -0.78 -6.84
CA CYS A 81 8.56 -1.53 -5.65
C CYS A 81 9.43 -2.75 -5.37
N ALA A 82 9.81 -3.50 -6.40
CA ALA A 82 10.70 -4.65 -6.26
C ALA A 82 12.11 -4.24 -5.78
N ALA A 83 12.65 -3.15 -6.30
CA ALA A 83 13.94 -2.61 -5.86
C ALA A 83 13.89 -2.16 -4.39
N ILE A 84 12.87 -1.40 -4.00
CA ILE A 84 12.65 -0.97 -2.61
C ILE A 84 12.55 -2.19 -1.69
N LEU A 85 11.74 -3.18 -2.04
CA LEU A 85 11.57 -4.39 -1.24
C LEU A 85 12.86 -5.18 -1.09
N ALA A 86 13.62 -5.33 -2.17
CA ALA A 86 14.92 -6.00 -2.14
C ALA A 86 15.91 -5.28 -1.20
N LEU A 87 16.02 -3.95 -1.28
CA LEU A 87 16.85 -3.14 -0.41
C LEU A 87 16.39 -3.21 1.06
N GLN A 88 15.08 -3.15 1.30
CA GLN A 88 14.55 -3.31 2.66
C GLN A 88 14.88 -4.67 3.26
N ILE A 89 14.71 -5.76 2.52
CA ILE A 89 15.10 -7.09 3.01
C ILE A 89 16.61 -7.16 3.27
N LEU A 90 17.42 -6.62 2.35
CA LEU A 90 18.87 -6.67 2.45
C LEU A 90 19.42 -5.92 3.68
N PHE A 91 18.81 -4.78 4.02
CA PHE A 91 19.31 -3.93 5.12
C PHE A 91 18.52 -4.09 6.42
N CYS A 92 17.17 -4.11 6.34
CA CYS A 92 16.36 -4.14 7.55
C CYS A 92 16.33 -5.51 8.23
N ALA A 93 16.35 -6.61 7.48
CA ALA A 93 16.30 -7.93 8.09
C ALA A 93 17.60 -8.25 8.88
N PRO A 94 18.84 -8.03 8.36
CA PRO A 94 20.05 -8.19 9.15
C PRO A 94 20.14 -7.22 10.33
N ALA A 95 19.71 -5.96 10.14
CA ALA A 95 19.70 -4.97 11.23
C ALA A 95 18.75 -5.40 12.36
N ALA A 96 17.54 -5.82 12.02
CA ALA A 96 16.57 -6.33 12.99
C ALA A 96 17.10 -7.59 13.71
N TYR A 97 17.72 -8.51 12.96
CA TYR A 97 18.35 -9.69 13.55
C TYR A 97 19.47 -9.33 14.52
N ALA A 98 20.35 -8.41 14.14
CA ALA A 98 21.45 -7.96 14.98
C ALA A 98 20.93 -7.32 16.28
N LEU A 99 19.93 -6.43 16.17
CA LEU A 99 19.32 -5.76 17.32
C LEU A 99 18.52 -6.74 18.22
N ALA A 100 17.94 -7.80 17.66
CA ALA A 100 17.13 -8.75 18.43
C ALA A 100 17.95 -9.87 19.07
N LYS A 101 19.02 -10.32 18.40
CA LYS A 101 19.72 -11.57 18.75
C LYS A 101 21.19 -11.40 19.17
N LEU A 102 21.87 -10.36 18.71
CA LEU A 102 23.27 -10.16 19.02
C LEU A 102 23.46 -9.25 20.23
N ASN A 103 24.47 -9.56 21.04
CA ASN A 103 24.90 -8.73 22.16
C ASN A 103 26.13 -7.94 21.73
N PHE A 104 26.00 -6.64 21.50
CA PHE A 104 27.07 -5.74 21.16
C PHE A 104 26.99 -4.43 21.97
N ARG A 105 28.13 -3.76 22.14
CA ARG A 105 28.21 -2.48 22.87
C ARG A 105 27.46 -1.40 22.09
N GLY A 106 26.57 -0.68 22.76
CA GLY A 106 25.76 0.38 22.14
C GLY A 106 24.44 -0.08 21.52
N ARG A 107 24.05 -1.37 21.62
CA ARG A 107 22.81 -1.93 21.11
C ARG A 107 21.58 -1.10 21.52
N GLU A 108 21.46 -0.77 22.81
CA GLU A 108 20.32 0.00 23.35
C GLU A 108 20.27 1.43 22.78
N VAL A 109 21.44 2.04 22.57
CA VAL A 109 21.53 3.37 21.95
C VAL A 109 21.07 3.32 20.50
N VAL A 110 21.55 2.35 19.72
CA VAL A 110 21.14 2.18 18.31
C VAL A 110 19.64 1.88 18.23
N PHE A 111 19.13 1.00 19.08
CA PHE A 111 17.69 0.72 19.14
C PHE A 111 16.87 1.96 19.49
N GLY A 112 17.32 2.74 20.48
CA GLY A 112 16.70 4.01 20.85
C GLY A 112 16.68 5.02 19.70
N LEU A 113 17.76 5.14 18.93
CA LEU A 113 17.82 6.00 17.74
C LEU A 113 16.82 5.55 16.66
N VAL A 114 16.69 4.25 16.43
CA VAL A 114 15.68 3.71 15.50
C VAL A 114 14.27 4.10 15.96
N LEU A 115 13.96 3.95 17.26
CA LEU A 115 12.64 4.35 17.79
C LEU A 115 12.39 5.85 17.63
N VAL A 116 13.38 6.70 17.92
CA VAL A 116 13.27 8.15 17.71
C VAL A 116 13.04 8.48 16.23
N ALA A 117 13.76 7.82 15.32
CA ALA A 117 13.58 8.02 13.89
C ALA A 117 12.17 7.66 13.41
N LEU A 118 11.54 6.64 13.99
CA LEU A 118 10.16 6.25 13.68
C LEU A 118 9.11 7.28 14.15
N LEU A 119 9.44 8.16 15.10
CA LEU A 119 8.55 9.23 15.54
C LEU A 119 8.51 10.41 14.57
N ILE A 120 9.46 10.51 13.65
CA ILE A 120 9.49 11.57 12.63
C ILE A 120 8.52 11.17 11.49
N PRO A 121 7.43 11.93 11.27
CA PRO A 121 6.52 11.66 10.17
C PRO A 121 7.24 11.79 8.82
N HIS A 122 7.10 10.81 7.95
CA HIS A 122 7.72 10.84 6.61
C HIS A 122 7.29 12.06 5.79
N GLN A 123 6.09 12.59 6.04
CA GLN A 123 5.57 13.79 5.39
C GLN A 123 6.44 15.03 5.63
N VAL A 124 7.06 15.14 6.82
CA VAL A 124 7.96 16.25 7.15
C VAL A 124 9.24 16.20 6.32
N LEU A 125 9.69 15.00 5.97
CA LEU A 125 10.88 14.77 5.16
C LEU A 125 10.65 14.95 3.66
N ALA A 126 9.41 14.94 3.20
CA ALA A 126 9.09 14.96 1.77
C ALA A 126 9.67 16.19 1.05
N LEU A 127 9.48 17.39 1.63
CA LEU A 127 9.98 18.64 1.02
C LEU A 127 11.52 18.73 1.03
N PRO A 128 12.23 18.49 2.14
CA PRO A 128 13.71 18.44 2.14
C PRO A 128 14.28 17.42 1.17
N LEU A 129 13.70 16.22 1.08
CA LEU A 129 14.15 15.18 0.16
C LEU A 129 13.91 15.57 -1.31
N PHE A 130 12.78 16.23 -1.61
CA PHE A 130 12.52 16.74 -2.95
C PHE A 130 13.56 17.80 -3.36
N ILE A 131 13.87 18.75 -2.46
CA ILE A 131 14.90 19.79 -2.72
C ILE A 131 16.27 19.14 -2.94
N LEU A 132 16.65 18.17 -2.11
CA LEU A 132 17.90 17.44 -2.26
C LEU A 132 17.95 16.69 -3.61
N GLY A 133 16.89 15.98 -3.96
CA GLY A 133 16.77 15.27 -5.24
C GLY A 133 16.87 16.23 -6.45
N TYR A 134 16.27 17.42 -6.34
CA TYR A 134 16.38 18.46 -7.34
C TYR A 134 17.84 18.94 -7.50
N GLN A 135 18.50 19.28 -6.40
CA GLN A 135 19.90 19.77 -6.41
C GLN A 135 20.89 18.72 -6.93
N LEU A 136 20.62 17.44 -6.69
CA LEU A 136 21.44 16.32 -7.19
C LEU A 136 21.10 15.92 -8.64
N GLY A 137 20.10 16.55 -9.27
CA GLY A 137 19.68 16.21 -10.63
C GLY A 137 19.01 14.83 -10.75
N LEU A 138 18.47 14.31 -9.65
CA LEU A 138 17.88 12.96 -9.60
C LEU A 138 16.40 12.94 -10.02
N LEU A 139 15.74 14.10 -10.15
CA LEU A 139 14.33 14.15 -10.54
C LEU A 139 14.12 13.51 -11.92
N ASN A 140 13.01 12.78 -12.04
CA ASN A 140 12.64 12.03 -13.25
C ASN A 140 13.64 10.93 -13.66
N SER A 141 14.42 10.43 -12.71
CA SER A 141 15.32 9.30 -12.90
C SER A 141 15.00 8.14 -11.95
N TYR A 142 15.45 6.93 -12.29
CA TYR A 142 15.37 5.77 -11.40
C TYR A 142 16.44 5.79 -10.30
N ALA A 143 17.32 6.78 -10.27
CA ALA A 143 18.35 6.95 -9.25
C ALA A 143 17.89 7.82 -8.05
N ALA A 144 16.63 8.29 -8.09
CA ALA A 144 16.05 9.14 -7.04
C ALA A 144 15.61 8.36 -5.82
#